data_2b9e5fb147db2e89cbb559d979acf992
#
_entry.id   2b9e5fb147db2e89cbb559d979acf992
#
_cell.length_a   1.000
_cell.length_b   1.000
_cell.length_c   1.000
_cell.angle_alpha   90.00
_cell.angle_beta   90.00
_cell.angle_gamma   90.00
#
_symmetry.space_group_name_H-M   'P 1'
#
loop_
_entity.id
_entity.type
_entity.pdbx_description
1 polymer ?
#
loop_
_entity_poly.entity_id
_entity_poly.type
_entity_poly.pdbx_seq_one_letter_code
_entity_poly.pdbx_strand_id
1 'polypeptide(L)'
;MNNGKPQTLAGSGGLTISDREFTQLRDLIHRRFGINLTDQKRSLLVGRLQKLMRNLNLSTFSDYYEYLTADKTEASLGELVDLVSTNHTYFNREKDHFDYFYQTALPAVITRLKQERRKDLRIWCAGCSTGEEPYTLLMLMMEYLGKDYVNWDAGILATDISDRALSIARRGAYPTDRVMQLPEHLRRKYFAAAGADGMAVIDQVKREATFRRFNLMNAVFPFKKPFQMIFCRNVMIYFDQPTRDALVQRFHQSTEAGGYLFIGHSETLGRSQTLYRYVKPALYQKGA
;
A
#
# COMPACT_ATOMS: atom_id res chain seq x y z
N MET A 1 32.13 -27.46 54.19
CA MET A 1 32.70 -26.93 52.95
C MET A 1 31.68 -27.08 51.89
N ASN A 2 30.92 -26.03 51.61
CA ASN A 2 29.77 -26.07 50.72
C ASN A 2 30.07 -25.08 49.60
N ASN A 3 30.52 -25.60 48.45
CA ASN A 3 30.82 -24.81 47.25
C ASN A 3 29.53 -24.47 46.51
N GLY A 4 28.97 -23.31 46.81
CA GLY A 4 27.89 -22.72 46.01
C GLY A 4 28.45 -22.17 44.70
N LYS A 5 28.11 -22.81 43.58
CA LYS A 5 28.27 -22.20 42.23
C LYS A 5 27.32 -21.03 42.09
N PRO A 6 27.72 -19.88 41.55
CA PRO A 6 26.80 -18.82 41.22
C PRO A 6 25.96 -19.24 40.03
N GLN A 7 24.63 -19.32 40.19
CA GLN A 7 23.67 -19.36 39.10
C GLN A 7 23.69 -18.00 38.40
N THR A 8 24.22 -17.95 37.19
CA THR A 8 24.03 -16.85 36.27
C THR A 8 22.55 -16.84 35.85
N LEU A 9 21.77 -15.98 36.49
CA LEU A 9 20.46 -15.58 35.97
C LEU A 9 20.69 -14.89 34.62
N ALA A 10 20.31 -15.56 33.53
CA ALA A 10 20.22 -14.95 32.22
C ALA A 10 19.18 -13.81 32.30
N GLY A 11 19.69 -12.58 32.38
CA GLY A 11 18.86 -11.38 32.37
C GLY A 11 18.06 -11.30 31.10
N SER A 12 16.76 -11.13 31.23
CA SER A 12 15.82 -10.76 30.17
C SER A 12 16.04 -9.28 29.77
N GLY A 13 17.26 -8.94 29.38
CA GLY A 13 17.60 -7.62 28.83
C GLY A 13 17.03 -7.53 27.40
N GLY A 14 15.90 -6.83 27.23
CA GLY A 14 15.42 -6.48 25.90
C GLY A 14 16.49 -5.67 25.15
N LEU A 15 16.62 -5.87 23.83
CA LEU A 15 17.50 -5.06 22.99
C LEU A 15 17.14 -3.57 23.15
N THR A 16 18.14 -2.75 23.46
CA THR A 16 18.01 -1.29 23.54
C THR A 16 18.70 -0.68 22.33
N ILE A 17 18.13 0.39 21.81
CA ILE A 17 18.69 1.15 20.68
C ILE A 17 19.22 2.49 21.19
N SER A 18 20.47 2.80 20.90
CA SER A 18 21.06 4.12 21.18
C SER A 18 20.53 5.19 20.21
N ASP A 19 20.72 6.47 20.56
CA ASP A 19 20.32 7.58 19.69
C ASP A 19 21.04 7.54 18.33
N ARG A 20 22.29 7.17 18.33
CA ARG A 20 23.09 7.02 17.10
C ARG A 20 22.54 5.92 16.20
N GLU A 21 22.30 4.74 16.73
CA GLU A 21 21.77 3.59 15.98
C GLU A 21 20.37 3.88 15.45
N PHE A 22 19.50 4.50 16.26
CA PHE A 22 18.18 4.91 15.82
C PHE A 22 18.25 5.90 14.66
N THR A 23 19.13 6.92 14.75
CA THR A 23 19.34 7.90 13.68
C THR A 23 19.83 7.23 12.41
N GLN A 24 20.79 6.32 12.48
CA GLN A 24 21.30 5.59 11.32
C GLN A 24 20.21 4.77 10.61
N LEU A 25 19.41 4.02 11.38
CA LEU A 25 18.31 3.23 10.82
C LEU A 25 17.19 4.12 10.28
N ARG A 26 16.81 5.18 11.01
CA ARG A 26 15.80 6.15 10.55
C ARG A 26 16.20 6.77 9.22
N ASP A 27 17.43 7.22 9.09
CA ASP A 27 17.92 7.88 7.88
C ASP A 27 18.05 6.90 6.71
N LEU A 28 18.39 5.64 6.97
CA LEU A 28 18.38 4.58 5.96
C LEU A 28 16.97 4.30 5.47
N ILE A 29 16.01 4.13 6.38
CA ILE A 29 14.60 3.88 6.08
C ILE A 29 13.99 5.06 5.31
N HIS A 30 14.29 6.29 5.73
CA HIS A 30 13.82 7.48 5.03
C HIS A 30 14.38 7.57 3.61
N ARG A 31 15.70 7.45 3.44
CA ARG A 31 16.34 7.50 2.09
C ARG A 31 15.84 6.42 1.15
N ARG A 32 15.59 5.20 1.67
CA ARG A 32 15.23 4.06 0.83
C ARG A 32 13.72 3.98 0.56
N PHE A 33 12.88 4.35 1.50
CA PHE A 33 11.44 4.11 1.47
C PHE A 33 10.59 5.37 1.70
N GLY A 34 11.19 6.53 1.97
CA GLY A 34 10.47 7.77 2.27
C GLY A 34 9.80 7.79 3.65
N ILE A 35 9.85 6.68 4.39
CA ILE A 35 9.15 6.56 5.67
C ILE A 35 9.83 7.43 6.72
N ASN A 36 9.10 8.40 7.26
CA ASN A 36 9.55 9.28 8.32
C ASN A 36 9.27 8.64 9.70
N LEU A 37 10.33 8.17 10.35
CA LEU A 37 10.27 7.64 11.71
C LEU A 37 10.56 8.74 12.72
N THR A 38 9.52 9.17 13.46
CA THR A 38 9.67 10.08 14.59
C THR A 38 10.23 9.35 15.83
N ASP A 39 10.79 10.09 16.79
CA ASP A 39 11.30 9.50 18.04
C ASP A 39 10.24 8.71 18.81
N GLN A 40 8.97 9.11 18.71
CA GLN A 40 7.82 8.38 19.28
C GLN A 40 7.65 6.96 18.72
N LYS A 41 8.18 6.70 17.53
CA LYS A 41 8.14 5.36 16.90
C LYS A 41 9.35 4.48 17.23
N ARG A 42 10.31 4.96 18.05
CA ARG A 42 11.52 4.22 18.42
C ARG A 42 11.19 2.87 19.06
N SER A 43 10.37 2.86 20.10
CA SER A 43 9.96 1.62 20.80
C SER A 43 9.24 0.64 19.88
N LEU A 44 8.41 1.16 18.94
CA LEU A 44 7.75 0.35 17.93
C LEU A 44 8.77 -0.31 16.98
N LEU A 45 9.78 0.45 16.53
CA LEU A 45 10.85 -0.08 15.68
C LEU A 45 11.61 -1.20 16.40
N VAL A 46 12.05 -0.95 17.63
CA VAL A 46 12.75 -1.94 18.46
C VAL A 46 11.90 -3.20 18.61
N GLY A 47 10.64 -3.08 19.02
CA GLY A 47 9.76 -4.22 19.22
C GLY A 47 9.55 -5.05 17.94
N ARG A 48 9.47 -4.40 16.78
CA ARG A 48 9.33 -5.10 15.49
C ARG A 48 10.61 -5.81 15.04
N LEU A 49 11.79 -5.25 15.31
CA LEU A 49 13.07 -5.79 14.88
C LEU A 49 13.64 -6.85 15.83
N GLN A 50 13.28 -6.84 17.12
CA GLN A 50 13.84 -7.75 18.13
C GLN A 50 13.79 -9.23 17.73
N LYS A 51 12.68 -9.68 17.15
CA LYS A 51 12.51 -11.08 16.73
C LYS A 51 13.42 -11.41 15.55
N LEU A 52 13.52 -10.52 14.59
CA LEU A 52 14.37 -10.69 13.40
C LEU A 52 15.84 -10.71 13.81
N MET A 53 16.28 -9.75 14.62
CA MET A 53 17.67 -9.68 15.09
C MET A 53 18.09 -10.92 15.86
N ARG A 54 17.20 -11.45 16.72
CA ARG A 54 17.44 -12.72 17.42
C ARG A 54 17.61 -13.89 16.47
N ASN A 55 16.76 -13.98 15.43
CA ASN A 55 16.84 -15.04 14.42
C ASN A 55 18.15 -14.96 13.61
N LEU A 56 18.68 -13.75 13.41
CA LEU A 56 19.94 -13.49 12.72
C LEU A 56 21.16 -13.58 13.63
N ASN A 57 20.98 -13.86 14.95
CA ASN A 57 22.02 -13.86 15.97
C ASN A 57 22.76 -12.51 16.06
N LEU A 58 22.05 -11.40 15.84
CA LEU A 58 22.59 -10.05 15.97
C LEU A 58 22.28 -9.49 17.35
N SER A 59 23.31 -8.92 18.02
CA SER A 59 23.22 -8.47 19.40
C SER A 59 23.00 -6.96 19.52
N THR A 60 23.37 -6.17 18.52
CA THR A 60 23.25 -4.71 18.52
C THR A 60 22.57 -4.20 17.27
N PHE A 61 21.98 -3.01 17.33
CA PHE A 61 21.42 -2.37 16.14
C PHE A 61 22.49 -1.87 15.17
N SER A 62 23.74 -1.70 15.65
CA SER A 62 24.89 -1.42 14.80
C SER A 62 25.21 -2.64 13.91
N ASP A 63 25.25 -3.86 14.47
CA ASP A 63 25.44 -5.09 13.69
C ASP A 63 24.33 -5.26 12.64
N TYR A 64 23.08 -4.93 13.04
CA TYR A 64 21.95 -4.99 12.12
C TYR A 64 22.07 -3.97 10.98
N TYR A 65 22.52 -2.74 11.26
CA TYR A 65 22.78 -1.73 10.25
C TYR A 65 23.88 -2.18 9.26
N GLU A 66 24.96 -2.78 9.76
CA GLU A 66 26.03 -3.35 8.91
C GLU A 66 25.48 -4.49 8.04
N TYR A 67 24.69 -5.39 8.61
CA TYR A 67 24.01 -6.46 7.87
C TYR A 67 23.16 -5.92 6.72
N LEU A 68 22.34 -4.88 6.97
CA LEU A 68 21.52 -4.25 5.95
C LEU A 68 22.33 -3.59 4.83
N THR A 69 23.45 -2.95 5.18
CA THR A 69 24.28 -2.21 4.22
C THR A 69 25.23 -3.10 3.44
N ALA A 70 25.59 -4.27 3.96
CA ALA A 70 26.43 -5.26 3.31
C ALA A 70 25.65 -6.09 2.25
N ASP A 71 24.33 -6.21 2.39
CA ASP A 71 23.50 -7.00 1.49
C ASP A 71 23.27 -6.30 0.15
N LYS A 72 23.99 -6.76 -0.87
CA LYS A 72 23.87 -6.25 -2.25
C LYS A 72 22.59 -6.71 -2.97
N THR A 73 21.89 -7.71 -2.43
CA THR A 73 20.65 -8.25 -3.03
C THR A 73 19.42 -7.44 -2.65
N GLU A 74 19.54 -6.57 -1.65
CA GLU A 74 18.44 -5.80 -1.02
C GLU A 74 17.35 -6.67 -0.37
N ALA A 75 17.57 -7.97 -0.21
CA ALA A 75 16.61 -8.86 0.44
C ALA A 75 16.38 -8.47 1.90
N SER A 76 17.45 -8.16 2.64
CA SER A 76 17.40 -7.69 4.02
C SER A 76 16.63 -6.35 4.18
N LEU A 77 16.75 -5.45 3.21
CA LEU A 77 15.96 -4.22 3.14
C LEU A 77 14.48 -4.52 2.86
N GLY A 78 14.20 -5.57 2.09
CA GLY A 78 12.84 -6.08 1.89
C GLY A 78 12.22 -6.56 3.20
N GLU A 79 12.95 -7.36 3.99
CA GLU A 79 12.49 -7.80 5.32
C GLU A 79 12.29 -6.62 6.28
N LEU A 80 13.22 -5.65 6.27
CA LEU A 80 13.09 -4.44 7.07
C LEU A 80 11.81 -3.67 6.73
N VAL A 81 11.54 -3.42 5.45
CA VAL A 81 10.34 -2.65 5.05
C VAL A 81 9.05 -3.40 5.36
N ASP A 82 9.03 -4.71 5.27
CA ASP A 82 7.88 -5.54 5.68
C ASP A 82 7.58 -5.41 7.18
N LEU A 83 8.61 -5.20 8.00
CA LEU A 83 8.46 -5.01 9.45
C LEU A 83 8.09 -3.57 9.83
N VAL A 84 8.63 -2.56 9.15
CA VAL A 84 8.38 -1.15 9.50
C VAL A 84 7.13 -0.58 8.87
N SER A 85 6.68 -1.12 7.73
CA SER A 85 5.43 -0.74 7.11
C SER A 85 4.22 -1.12 7.97
N THR A 86 3.16 -0.33 7.87
CA THR A 86 1.90 -0.61 8.57
C THR A 86 0.84 -0.89 7.51
N ASN A 87 0.50 -2.17 7.37
CA ASN A 87 -0.40 -2.67 6.32
C ASN A 87 -1.86 -2.76 6.83
N HIS A 88 -2.33 -1.75 7.58
CA HIS A 88 -3.72 -1.74 8.07
C HIS A 88 -4.66 -1.32 6.95
N THR A 89 -5.45 -2.29 6.47
CA THR A 89 -6.48 -2.07 5.45
C THR A 89 -7.66 -3.01 5.71
N TYR A 90 -8.81 -2.69 5.14
CA TYR A 90 -10.02 -3.51 5.17
C TYR A 90 -10.95 -3.16 4.00
N PHE A 91 -11.84 -4.07 3.66
CA PHE A 91 -12.81 -3.85 2.59
C PHE A 91 -13.72 -2.65 2.90
N ASN A 92 -14.02 -1.88 1.87
CA ASN A 92 -14.91 -0.72 1.98
C ASN A 92 -14.42 0.41 2.91
N ARG A 93 -13.10 0.48 3.19
CA ARG A 93 -12.48 1.56 3.96
C ARG A 93 -12.73 2.91 3.30
N GLU A 94 -13.27 3.89 4.08
CA GLU A 94 -13.64 5.21 3.56
C GLU A 94 -14.62 5.06 2.37
N LYS A 95 -15.77 4.47 2.67
CA LYS A 95 -16.82 4.06 1.72
C LYS A 95 -17.22 5.15 0.73
N ASP A 96 -17.26 6.40 1.15
CA ASP A 96 -17.61 7.55 0.31
C ASP A 96 -16.70 7.74 -0.91
N HIS A 97 -15.44 7.24 -0.85
CA HIS A 97 -14.54 7.18 -2.01
C HIS A 97 -15.03 6.17 -3.05
N PHE A 98 -15.47 4.99 -2.62
CA PHE A 98 -16.02 3.97 -3.52
C PHE A 98 -17.38 4.39 -4.08
N ASP A 99 -18.21 5.07 -3.27
CA ASP A 99 -19.47 5.64 -3.74
C ASP A 99 -19.22 6.70 -4.82
N TYR A 100 -18.29 7.63 -4.59
CA TYR A 100 -17.93 8.64 -5.59
C TYR A 100 -17.30 8.01 -6.85
N PHE A 101 -16.43 7.04 -6.65
CA PHE A 101 -15.84 6.27 -7.76
C PHE A 101 -16.93 5.68 -8.64
N TYR A 102 -17.88 4.95 -8.06
CA TYR A 102 -18.94 4.25 -8.76
C TYR A 102 -19.97 5.18 -9.41
N GLN A 103 -20.39 6.23 -8.69
CA GLN A 103 -21.49 7.11 -9.10
C GLN A 103 -21.04 8.27 -9.97
N THR A 104 -19.77 8.68 -9.90
CA THR A 104 -19.31 9.92 -10.55
C THR A 104 -18.06 9.73 -11.40
N ALA A 105 -16.94 9.28 -10.80
CA ALA A 105 -15.66 9.27 -11.50
C ALA A 105 -15.61 8.21 -12.61
N LEU A 106 -16.06 6.99 -12.34
CA LEU A 106 -16.09 5.90 -13.31
C LEU A 106 -17.03 6.21 -14.49
N PRO A 107 -18.30 6.65 -14.29
CA PRO A 107 -19.18 7.10 -15.38
C PRO A 107 -18.55 8.20 -16.25
N ALA A 108 -17.98 9.22 -15.64
CA ALA A 108 -17.35 10.33 -16.36
C ALA A 108 -16.18 9.86 -17.24
N VAL A 109 -15.29 9.01 -16.69
CA VAL A 109 -14.17 8.44 -17.43
C VAL A 109 -14.65 7.52 -18.55
N ILE A 110 -15.59 6.61 -18.30
CA ILE A 110 -16.15 5.70 -19.30
C ILE A 110 -16.80 6.48 -20.45
N THR A 111 -17.58 7.54 -20.14
CA THR A 111 -18.20 8.38 -21.16
C THR A 111 -17.17 9.05 -22.05
N ARG A 112 -16.11 9.63 -21.44
CA ARG A 112 -15.00 10.25 -22.18
C ARG A 112 -14.28 9.24 -23.06
N LEU A 113 -13.91 8.08 -22.53
CA LEU A 113 -13.21 7.03 -23.29
C LEU A 113 -14.07 6.54 -24.49
N LYS A 114 -15.38 6.39 -24.31
CA LYS A 114 -16.30 6.06 -25.43
C LYS A 114 -16.33 7.15 -26.50
N GLN A 115 -16.34 8.43 -26.11
CA GLN A 115 -16.28 9.56 -27.07
C GLN A 115 -14.97 9.55 -27.85
N GLU A 116 -13.86 9.20 -27.19
CA GLU A 116 -12.53 9.04 -27.80
C GLU A 116 -12.37 7.71 -28.57
N ARG A 117 -13.39 6.87 -28.62
CA ARG A 117 -13.36 5.51 -29.22
C ARG A 117 -12.32 4.61 -28.58
N ARG A 118 -12.07 4.79 -27.31
CA ARG A 118 -11.14 4.02 -26.50
C ARG A 118 -11.90 3.10 -25.53
N LYS A 119 -11.28 1.96 -25.22
CA LYS A 119 -11.82 0.98 -24.27
C LYS A 119 -10.74 0.55 -23.23
N ASP A 120 -9.66 1.31 -23.09
CA ASP A 120 -8.57 1.02 -22.15
C ASP A 120 -8.79 1.79 -20.82
N LEU A 121 -9.33 1.12 -19.83
CA LEU A 121 -9.55 1.66 -18.48
C LEU A 121 -8.43 1.21 -17.55
N ARG A 122 -7.58 2.15 -17.15
CA ARG A 122 -6.35 1.92 -16.37
C ARG A 122 -6.44 2.61 -15.02
N ILE A 123 -6.45 1.81 -13.97
CA ILE A 123 -6.48 2.29 -12.58
C ILE A 123 -5.22 1.80 -11.87
N TRP A 124 -4.64 2.65 -11.02
CA TRP A 124 -3.49 2.30 -10.20
C TRP A 124 -3.82 2.47 -8.71
N CYS A 125 -3.67 1.38 -7.93
CA CYS A 125 -3.66 1.41 -6.47
C CYS A 125 -2.21 1.43 -6.01
N ALA A 126 -1.75 2.59 -5.55
CA ALA A 126 -0.40 2.85 -5.08
C ALA A 126 -0.34 2.70 -3.55
N GLY A 127 0.19 1.60 -3.04
CA GLY A 127 0.11 1.19 -1.64
C GLY A 127 -1.13 0.33 -1.36
N CYS A 128 -1.30 -0.74 -2.16
CA CYS A 128 -2.51 -1.59 -2.12
C CYS A 128 -2.61 -2.51 -0.90
N SER A 129 -1.56 -2.60 -0.08
CA SER A 129 -1.49 -3.46 1.09
C SER A 129 -1.92 -4.91 0.78
N THR A 130 -2.83 -5.48 1.54
CA THR A 130 -3.31 -6.86 1.38
C THR A 130 -4.41 -7.03 0.34
N GLY A 131 -4.73 -6.00 -0.46
CA GLY A 131 -5.50 -6.11 -1.70
C GLY A 131 -6.98 -5.82 -1.60
N GLU A 132 -7.51 -5.44 -0.43
CA GLU A 132 -8.94 -5.16 -0.23
C GLU A 132 -9.43 -4.00 -1.11
N GLU A 133 -8.62 -2.93 -1.27
CA GLU A 133 -8.96 -1.78 -2.11
C GLU A 133 -9.04 -2.14 -3.60
N PRO A 134 -8.00 -2.70 -4.25
CA PRO A 134 -8.08 -3.03 -5.67
C PRO A 134 -9.17 -4.05 -5.98
N TYR A 135 -9.43 -5.02 -5.11
CA TYR A 135 -10.55 -5.94 -5.32
C TYR A 135 -11.90 -5.26 -5.20
N THR A 136 -12.09 -4.33 -4.26
CA THR A 136 -13.34 -3.54 -4.17
C THR A 136 -13.57 -2.74 -5.45
N LEU A 137 -12.54 -2.06 -5.96
CA LEU A 137 -12.63 -1.28 -7.20
C LEU A 137 -12.95 -2.16 -8.42
N LEU A 138 -12.31 -3.34 -8.53
CA LEU A 138 -12.61 -4.29 -9.62
C LEU A 138 -14.06 -4.76 -9.59
N MET A 139 -14.58 -5.13 -8.42
CA MET A 139 -15.98 -5.52 -8.28
C MET A 139 -16.91 -4.40 -8.74
N LEU A 140 -16.64 -3.16 -8.32
CA LEU A 140 -17.43 -2.00 -8.73
C LEU A 140 -17.34 -1.71 -10.23
N MET A 141 -16.16 -1.88 -10.85
CA MET A 141 -16.00 -1.78 -12.31
C MET A 141 -16.82 -2.83 -13.04
N MET A 142 -16.80 -4.07 -12.57
CA MET A 142 -17.58 -5.18 -13.13
C MET A 142 -19.10 -4.96 -12.95
N GLU A 143 -19.53 -4.41 -11.80
CA GLU A 143 -20.94 -4.04 -11.59
C GLU A 143 -21.37 -2.94 -12.55
N TYR A 144 -20.54 -1.90 -12.73
CA TYR A 144 -20.87 -0.77 -13.59
C TYR A 144 -20.94 -1.14 -15.08
N LEU A 145 -19.97 -1.89 -15.57
CA LEU A 145 -19.88 -2.28 -16.98
C LEU A 145 -20.77 -3.50 -17.29
N GLY A 146 -21.12 -4.31 -16.30
CA GLY A 146 -21.96 -5.48 -16.46
C GLY A 146 -21.43 -6.44 -17.53
N LYS A 147 -22.30 -6.84 -18.45
CA LYS A 147 -21.93 -7.74 -19.56
C LYS A 147 -20.94 -7.10 -20.56
N ASP A 148 -20.85 -5.77 -20.61
CA ASP A 148 -19.92 -5.08 -21.51
C ASP A 148 -18.46 -5.12 -20.99
N TYR A 149 -18.20 -5.54 -19.74
CA TYR A 149 -16.87 -5.60 -19.14
C TYR A 149 -15.87 -6.36 -20.02
N VAL A 150 -16.28 -7.46 -20.61
CA VAL A 150 -15.43 -8.30 -21.49
C VAL A 150 -14.95 -7.61 -22.76
N ASN A 151 -15.59 -6.51 -23.14
CA ASN A 151 -15.23 -5.70 -24.30
C ASN A 151 -14.24 -4.56 -23.97
N TRP A 152 -13.85 -4.43 -22.69
CA TRP A 152 -12.91 -3.41 -22.21
C TRP A 152 -11.56 -4.03 -21.92
N ASP A 153 -10.50 -3.35 -22.29
CA ASP A 153 -9.15 -3.56 -21.74
C ASP A 153 -9.10 -2.84 -20.38
N ALA A 154 -9.71 -3.48 -19.38
CA ALA A 154 -9.89 -2.90 -18.06
C ALA A 154 -9.18 -3.75 -17.01
N GLY A 155 -8.46 -3.11 -16.10
CA GLY A 155 -7.77 -3.79 -15.01
C GLY A 155 -7.14 -2.82 -14.04
N ILE A 156 -6.62 -3.36 -12.94
CA ILE A 156 -5.97 -2.56 -11.91
C ILE A 156 -4.52 -2.99 -11.76
N LEU A 157 -3.61 -2.01 -11.88
CA LEU A 157 -2.26 -2.15 -11.35
C LEU A 157 -2.32 -1.87 -9.85
N ALA A 158 -1.98 -2.87 -9.05
CA ALA A 158 -1.92 -2.77 -7.59
C ALA A 158 -0.48 -2.94 -7.14
N THR A 159 0.07 -1.91 -6.50
CA THR A 159 1.47 -1.93 -6.08
C THR A 159 1.61 -1.68 -4.59
N ASP A 160 2.60 -2.34 -3.99
CA ASP A 160 3.01 -2.11 -2.62
C ASP A 160 4.52 -2.32 -2.49
N ILE A 161 5.10 -1.79 -1.43
CA ILE A 161 6.52 -2.01 -1.12
C ILE A 161 6.72 -3.34 -0.37
N SER A 162 5.68 -3.82 0.33
CA SER A 162 5.69 -5.03 1.16
C SER A 162 5.38 -6.27 0.32
N ASP A 163 6.37 -7.15 0.16
CA ASP A 163 6.16 -8.44 -0.49
C ASP A 163 5.23 -9.37 0.31
N ARG A 164 5.27 -9.24 1.64
CA ARG A 164 4.37 -9.96 2.54
C ARG A 164 2.91 -9.57 2.29
N ALA A 165 2.62 -8.27 2.18
CA ALA A 165 1.27 -7.78 1.88
C ALA A 165 0.81 -8.23 0.49
N LEU A 166 1.67 -8.09 -0.52
CA LEU A 166 1.39 -8.53 -1.89
C LEU A 166 1.13 -10.04 -1.99
N SER A 167 1.81 -10.85 -1.18
CA SER A 167 1.55 -12.29 -1.13
C SER A 167 0.13 -12.61 -0.65
N ILE A 168 -0.38 -11.87 0.34
CA ILE A 168 -1.77 -12.00 0.81
C ILE A 168 -2.73 -11.51 -0.29
N ALA A 169 -2.45 -10.36 -0.89
CA ALA A 169 -3.25 -9.79 -1.97
C ALA A 169 -3.39 -10.76 -3.16
N ARG A 170 -2.29 -11.37 -3.61
CA ARG A 170 -2.30 -12.36 -4.71
C ARG A 170 -3.12 -13.60 -4.40
N ARG A 171 -3.08 -14.08 -3.15
CA ARG A 171 -3.96 -15.20 -2.74
C ARG A 171 -5.42 -14.81 -2.81
N GLY A 172 -5.75 -13.56 -2.46
CA GLY A 172 -7.11 -13.05 -2.44
C GLY A 172 -8.04 -13.81 -1.49
N ALA A 173 -7.48 -14.40 -0.43
CA ALA A 173 -8.22 -15.16 0.57
C ALA A 173 -8.15 -14.43 1.92
N TYR A 174 -9.31 -14.20 2.52
CA TYR A 174 -9.48 -13.38 3.71
C TYR A 174 -10.36 -14.07 4.74
N PRO A 175 -10.18 -13.79 6.05
CA PRO A 175 -11.13 -14.17 7.08
C PRO A 175 -12.54 -13.65 6.76
N THR A 176 -13.55 -14.43 7.07
CA THR A 176 -14.95 -14.12 6.76
C THR A 176 -15.41 -12.77 7.35
N ASP A 177 -14.98 -12.46 8.58
CA ASP A 177 -15.30 -11.19 9.26
C ASP A 177 -14.82 -9.95 8.49
N ARG A 178 -13.65 -10.04 7.82
CA ARG A 178 -13.16 -8.98 6.94
C ARG A 178 -14.04 -8.80 5.69
N VAL A 179 -14.46 -9.90 5.08
CA VAL A 179 -15.30 -9.87 3.87
C VAL A 179 -16.70 -9.37 4.17
N MET A 180 -17.20 -9.58 5.41
CA MET A 180 -18.50 -9.09 5.85
C MET A 180 -18.66 -7.58 5.83
N GLN A 181 -17.58 -6.81 5.72
CA GLN A 181 -17.63 -5.35 5.56
C GLN A 181 -18.09 -4.89 4.16
N LEU A 182 -18.08 -5.79 3.17
CA LEU A 182 -18.63 -5.51 1.85
C LEU A 182 -20.15 -5.66 1.82
N PRO A 183 -20.84 -4.94 0.92
CA PRO A 183 -22.24 -5.17 0.63
C PRO A 183 -22.53 -6.62 0.25
N GLU A 184 -23.67 -7.15 0.69
CA GLU A 184 -24.00 -8.57 0.54
C GLU A 184 -23.99 -9.04 -0.92
N HIS A 185 -24.53 -8.24 -1.85
CA HIS A 185 -24.55 -8.57 -3.26
C HIS A 185 -23.14 -8.76 -3.85
N LEU A 186 -22.13 -7.95 -3.43
CA LEU A 186 -20.76 -8.11 -3.88
C LEU A 186 -20.13 -9.39 -3.29
N ARG A 187 -20.39 -9.68 -2.00
CA ARG A 187 -19.89 -10.89 -1.36
C ARG A 187 -20.41 -12.15 -2.05
N ARG A 188 -21.72 -12.22 -2.28
CA ARG A 188 -22.35 -13.39 -2.92
C ARG A 188 -21.87 -13.60 -4.35
N LYS A 189 -21.59 -12.52 -5.08
CA LYS A 189 -21.23 -12.59 -6.49
C LYS A 189 -19.74 -12.85 -6.70
N TYR A 190 -18.86 -12.29 -5.84
CA TYR A 190 -17.43 -12.22 -6.10
C TYR A 190 -16.56 -12.99 -5.12
N PHE A 191 -17.16 -13.70 -4.16
CA PHE A 191 -16.43 -14.55 -3.22
C PHE A 191 -16.98 -15.97 -3.21
N ALA A 192 -16.06 -16.93 -3.00
CA ALA A 192 -16.37 -18.32 -2.73
C ALA A 192 -15.82 -18.72 -1.36
N ALA A 193 -16.38 -19.76 -0.72
CA ALA A 193 -15.84 -20.29 0.52
C ALA A 193 -14.41 -20.79 0.34
N ALA A 194 -13.55 -20.55 1.33
CA ALA A 194 -12.14 -20.93 1.32
C ALA A 194 -11.73 -21.40 2.72
N GLY A 195 -11.75 -22.71 2.93
CA GLY A 195 -11.52 -23.31 4.25
C GLY A 195 -12.69 -23.11 5.20
N ALA A 196 -12.47 -23.38 6.51
CA ALA A 196 -13.53 -23.37 7.52
C ALA A 196 -14.07 -21.95 7.80
N ASP A 197 -13.19 -20.96 7.87
CA ASP A 197 -13.55 -19.60 8.32
C ASP A 197 -13.10 -18.51 7.33
N GLY A 198 -12.87 -18.86 6.07
CA GLY A 198 -12.35 -17.94 5.06
C GLY A 198 -13.21 -17.84 3.82
N MET A 199 -13.04 -16.73 3.11
CA MET A 199 -13.61 -16.49 1.79
C MET A 199 -12.52 -16.02 0.82
N ALA A 200 -12.57 -16.51 -0.42
CA ALA A 200 -11.63 -16.10 -1.46
C ALA A 200 -12.35 -15.36 -2.58
N VAL A 201 -11.70 -14.33 -3.09
CA VAL A 201 -12.11 -13.65 -4.32
C VAL A 201 -12.11 -14.66 -5.46
N ILE A 202 -13.12 -14.68 -6.31
CA ILE A 202 -13.22 -15.57 -7.46
C ILE A 202 -12.13 -15.27 -8.51
N ASP A 203 -11.71 -16.28 -9.25
CA ASP A 203 -10.60 -16.16 -10.20
C ASP A 203 -10.86 -15.14 -11.33
N GLN A 204 -12.11 -14.93 -11.68
CA GLN A 204 -12.50 -13.90 -12.66
C GLN A 204 -12.02 -12.50 -12.22
N VAL A 205 -12.19 -12.15 -10.93
CA VAL A 205 -11.75 -10.86 -10.40
C VAL A 205 -10.24 -10.83 -10.18
N LYS A 206 -9.66 -11.93 -9.68
CA LYS A 206 -8.21 -12.01 -9.43
C LYS A 206 -7.38 -11.77 -10.69
N ARG A 207 -7.83 -12.27 -11.85
CA ARG A 207 -7.11 -12.12 -13.12
C ARG A 207 -7.01 -10.68 -13.60
N GLU A 208 -7.91 -9.82 -13.19
CA GLU A 208 -7.95 -8.39 -13.56
C GLU A 208 -7.04 -7.53 -12.67
N ALA A 209 -6.49 -8.09 -11.59
CA ALA A 209 -5.55 -7.42 -10.70
C ALA A 209 -4.10 -7.80 -11.02
N THR A 210 -3.28 -6.83 -11.35
CA THR A 210 -1.83 -7.01 -11.52
C THR A 210 -1.10 -6.52 -10.28
N PHE A 211 -0.65 -7.44 -9.42
CA PHE A 211 0.10 -7.12 -8.21
C PHE A 211 1.61 -7.07 -8.48
N ARG A 212 2.26 -5.93 -8.15
CA ARG A 212 3.71 -5.73 -8.33
C ARG A 212 4.32 -5.03 -7.12
N ARG A 213 5.53 -5.47 -6.74
CA ARG A 213 6.35 -4.69 -5.81
C ARG A 213 6.78 -3.40 -6.50
N PHE A 214 6.59 -2.27 -5.81
CA PHE A 214 6.98 -0.97 -6.34
C PHE A 214 7.28 0.00 -5.21
N ASN A 215 8.42 0.67 -5.32
CA ASN A 215 8.80 1.71 -4.37
C ASN A 215 8.37 3.08 -4.91
N LEU A 216 7.50 3.76 -4.18
CA LEU A 216 7.05 5.10 -4.52
C LEU A 216 8.16 6.16 -4.46
N MET A 217 9.34 5.81 -3.89
CA MET A 217 10.53 6.67 -3.88
C MET A 217 11.33 6.62 -5.18
N ASN A 218 11.01 5.73 -6.10
CA ASN A 218 11.66 5.72 -7.42
C ASN A 218 11.54 7.08 -8.07
N ALA A 219 12.67 7.63 -8.54
CA ALA A 219 12.72 8.97 -9.14
C ALA A 219 11.85 9.09 -10.40
N VAL A 220 11.77 8.02 -11.17
CA VAL A 220 10.96 7.93 -12.39
C VAL A 220 10.05 6.72 -12.31
N PHE A 221 8.78 6.92 -12.64
CA PHE A 221 7.81 5.83 -12.73
C PHE A 221 7.85 5.19 -14.13
N PRO A 222 8.00 3.86 -14.25
CA PRO A 222 8.26 3.19 -15.53
C PRO A 222 6.98 2.94 -16.35
N PHE A 223 5.95 3.78 -16.16
CA PHE A 223 4.67 3.58 -16.81
C PHE A 223 4.65 4.18 -18.22
N LYS A 224 4.36 3.36 -19.21
CA LYS A 224 4.31 3.78 -20.62
C LYS A 224 3.08 4.60 -20.97
N LYS A 225 1.97 4.39 -20.25
CA LYS A 225 0.70 5.10 -20.45
C LYS A 225 0.21 5.66 -19.11
N PRO A 226 -0.43 6.82 -19.08
CA PRO A 226 -1.03 7.38 -17.87
C PRO A 226 -2.23 6.57 -17.41
N PHE A 227 -2.67 6.82 -16.17
CA PHE A 227 -3.85 6.22 -15.55
C PHE A 227 -5.00 7.23 -15.53
N GLN A 228 -6.21 6.76 -15.75
CA GLN A 228 -7.41 7.57 -15.58
C GLN A 228 -7.70 7.84 -14.10
N MET A 229 -7.30 6.91 -13.22
CA MET A 229 -7.46 7.09 -11.77
C MET A 229 -6.28 6.49 -11.01
N ILE A 230 -5.81 7.23 -10.02
CA ILE A 230 -4.78 6.78 -9.07
C ILE A 230 -5.40 6.81 -7.67
N PHE A 231 -5.27 5.71 -6.94
CA PHE A 231 -5.62 5.58 -5.52
C PHE A 231 -4.33 5.46 -4.73
N CYS A 232 -3.99 6.47 -3.92
CA CYS A 232 -2.87 6.44 -2.99
C CYS A 232 -3.40 6.86 -1.62
N ARG A 233 -4.11 5.94 -0.95
CA ARG A 233 -4.86 6.23 0.26
C ARG A 233 -4.15 5.71 1.50
N ASN A 234 -4.01 6.57 2.50
CA ASN A 234 -3.39 6.26 3.80
C ASN A 234 -1.93 5.78 3.67
N VAL A 235 -1.19 6.30 2.70
CA VAL A 235 0.21 5.99 2.41
C VAL A 235 1.09 7.20 2.69
N MET A 236 0.67 8.38 2.22
CA MET A 236 1.45 9.61 2.36
C MET A 236 1.53 10.12 3.81
N ILE A 237 0.71 9.58 4.72
CA ILE A 237 0.81 9.83 6.17
C ILE A 237 2.15 9.40 6.76
N TYR A 238 2.89 8.54 6.08
CA TYR A 238 4.21 8.05 6.50
C TYR A 238 5.36 8.89 5.98
N PHE A 239 5.10 9.83 5.08
CA PHE A 239 6.11 10.66 4.41
C PHE A 239 6.17 12.06 5.01
N ASP A 240 7.33 12.69 4.97
CA ASP A 240 7.46 14.11 5.25
C ASP A 240 6.93 14.97 4.09
N GLN A 241 6.82 16.28 4.30
CA GLN A 241 6.22 17.18 3.31
C GLN A 241 6.98 17.21 1.98
N PRO A 242 8.33 17.32 1.94
CA PRO A 242 9.08 17.31 0.68
C PRO A 242 8.87 16.02 -0.12
N THR A 243 8.85 14.87 0.56
CA THR A 243 8.62 13.56 -0.05
C THR A 243 7.21 13.47 -0.63
N ARG A 244 6.20 13.96 0.09
CA ARG A 244 4.80 14.00 -0.39
C ARG A 244 4.67 14.87 -1.64
N ASP A 245 5.25 16.07 -1.63
CA ASP A 245 5.16 16.99 -2.77
C ASP A 245 5.80 16.42 -4.02
N ALA A 246 7.00 15.82 -3.89
CA ALA A 246 7.65 15.13 -4.99
C ALA A 246 6.85 13.92 -5.51
N LEU A 247 6.21 13.17 -4.62
CA LEU A 247 5.36 12.04 -4.99
C LEU A 247 4.11 12.50 -5.75
N VAL A 248 3.44 13.55 -5.27
CA VAL A 248 2.26 14.13 -5.93
C VAL A 248 2.58 14.65 -7.33
N GLN A 249 3.75 15.24 -7.54
CA GLN A 249 4.20 15.64 -8.88
C GLN A 249 4.33 14.42 -9.82
N ARG A 250 4.92 13.31 -9.35
CA ARG A 250 5.02 12.06 -10.12
C ARG A 250 3.66 11.43 -10.41
N PHE A 251 2.73 11.48 -9.45
CA PHE A 251 1.34 11.08 -9.71
C PHE A 251 0.68 11.95 -10.77
N HIS A 252 0.87 13.27 -10.72
CA HIS A 252 0.32 14.15 -11.73
C HIS A 252 0.84 13.84 -13.14
N GLN A 253 2.14 13.55 -13.28
CA GLN A 253 2.73 13.11 -14.55
C GLN A 253 2.13 11.78 -15.04
N SER A 254 1.80 10.87 -14.10
CA SER A 254 1.24 9.56 -14.38
C SER A 254 -0.28 9.54 -14.52
N THR A 255 -0.97 10.65 -14.25
CA THR A 255 -2.42 10.77 -14.40
C THR A 255 -2.76 11.35 -15.77
N GLU A 256 -3.74 10.77 -16.45
CA GLU A 256 -4.29 11.29 -17.71
C GLU A 256 -5.02 12.64 -17.49
N ALA A 257 -5.06 13.50 -18.49
CA ALA A 257 -5.86 14.74 -18.45
C ALA A 257 -7.33 14.41 -18.10
N GLY A 258 -7.92 15.17 -17.18
CA GLY A 258 -9.25 14.91 -16.62
C GLY A 258 -9.33 13.69 -15.68
N GLY A 259 -8.20 13.02 -15.40
CA GLY A 259 -8.14 11.88 -14.49
C GLY A 259 -8.15 12.28 -13.02
N TYR A 260 -8.30 11.31 -12.12
CA TYR A 260 -8.52 11.54 -10.69
C TYR A 260 -7.38 10.99 -9.82
N LEU A 261 -7.11 11.67 -8.71
CA LEU A 261 -6.28 11.19 -7.61
C LEU A 261 -7.14 11.10 -6.34
N PHE A 262 -7.22 9.90 -5.76
CA PHE A 262 -7.83 9.62 -4.46
C PHE A 262 -6.74 9.43 -3.42
N ILE A 263 -6.81 10.16 -2.31
CA ILE A 263 -5.92 10.02 -1.15
C ILE A 263 -6.74 9.67 0.09
N GLY A 264 -6.12 9.32 1.22
CA GLY A 264 -6.86 9.00 2.46
C GLY A 264 -7.48 10.25 3.10
N HIS A 265 -8.53 10.06 3.90
CA HIS A 265 -9.25 11.18 4.56
C HIS A 265 -8.39 12.02 5.48
N SER A 266 -7.36 11.43 6.10
CA SER A 266 -6.40 12.15 6.95
C SER A 266 -5.30 12.86 6.17
N GLU A 267 -5.32 12.74 4.83
CA GLU A 267 -4.32 13.31 3.94
C GLU A 267 -4.88 14.53 3.21
N THR A 268 -4.02 15.49 2.92
CA THR A 268 -4.39 16.67 2.13
C THR A 268 -3.23 17.10 1.25
N LEU A 269 -3.54 17.59 0.06
CA LEU A 269 -2.58 18.27 -0.79
C LEU A 269 -2.65 19.77 -0.50
N GLY A 270 -1.50 20.41 -0.29
CA GLY A 270 -1.44 21.85 -0.08
C GLY A 270 -2.10 22.61 -1.24
N ARG A 271 -3.04 23.51 -0.95
CA ARG A 271 -3.82 24.24 -1.97
C ARG A 271 -2.97 25.05 -2.96
N SER A 272 -1.80 25.51 -2.53
CA SER A 272 -0.90 26.35 -3.33
C SER A 272 0.20 25.56 -4.06
N GLN A 273 0.36 24.28 -3.79
CA GLN A 273 1.50 23.47 -4.26
C GLN A 273 1.12 22.30 -5.16
N THR A 274 -0.19 22.05 -5.36
CA THR A 274 -0.64 20.95 -6.21
C THR A 274 -1.09 21.43 -7.58
N LEU A 275 -0.71 20.67 -8.61
CA LEU A 275 -1.18 20.85 -9.98
C LEU A 275 -2.58 20.25 -10.21
N TYR A 276 -3.11 19.53 -9.21
CA TYR A 276 -4.45 18.99 -9.24
C TYR A 276 -5.49 20.01 -8.78
N ARG A 277 -6.64 20.01 -9.39
CA ARG A 277 -7.81 20.77 -8.94
C ARG A 277 -8.51 19.98 -7.82
N TYR A 278 -8.80 20.68 -6.72
CA TYR A 278 -9.60 20.14 -5.63
C TYR A 278 -11.04 19.85 -6.09
N VAL A 279 -11.57 18.68 -5.79
CA VAL A 279 -12.96 18.28 -6.09
C VAL A 279 -13.78 18.24 -4.79
N LYS A 280 -13.33 17.45 -3.82
CA LYS A 280 -13.89 17.33 -2.46
C LYS A 280 -12.81 16.81 -1.51
N PRO A 281 -13.04 16.71 -0.19
CA PRO A 281 -12.03 16.15 0.73
C PRO A 281 -11.42 14.85 0.21
N ALA A 282 -10.10 14.78 0.22
CA ALA A 282 -9.29 13.65 -0.20
C ALA A 282 -9.44 13.23 -1.69
N LEU A 283 -10.03 14.08 -2.54
CA LEU A 283 -10.25 13.83 -3.95
C LEU A 283 -9.85 15.01 -4.82
N TYR A 284 -9.06 14.72 -5.83
CA TYR A 284 -8.46 15.71 -6.72
C TYR A 284 -8.59 15.27 -8.18
N GLN A 285 -8.61 16.24 -9.11
CA GLN A 285 -8.70 15.98 -10.54
C GLN A 285 -7.61 16.73 -11.28
N LYS A 286 -6.94 16.06 -12.22
CA LYS A 286 -6.04 16.73 -13.16
C LYS A 286 -6.86 17.55 -14.16
N GLY A 287 -6.41 18.76 -14.47
CA GLY A 287 -7.03 19.58 -15.53
C GLY A 287 -7.08 18.81 -16.86
N ALA A 288 -8.03 19.19 -17.71
CA ALA A 288 -8.18 18.65 -19.05
C ALA A 288 -7.07 19.17 -19.97
#